data_5cb5fa524b6e5c5c17f343208ffb152f
#
_entry.id   5cb5fa524b6e5c5c17f343208ffb152f
#
_cell.length_a   1.000
_cell.length_b   1.000
_cell.length_c   1.000
_cell.angle_alpha   90.00
_cell.angle_beta   90.00
_cell.angle_gamma   90.00
#
_symmetry.space_group_name_H-M   'P 1'
#
loop_
_entity.id
_entity.type
_entity.pdbx_description
1 polymer ?
#
loop_
_entity_poly.entity_id
_entity_poly.type
_entity_poly.pdbx_seq_one_letter_code
_entity_poly.pdbx_strand_id
1 'polypeptide(L)'
;LADTRKFLLKWMDDARASQIGYNGAYADVIPRVWKEGAHAVSSCAWSDAGIIVPYKLWLMFGDKNALRENYASMEAYMKNLLQYGLEGPRNNYGDWLAYEPTDFAYLSVCYYAYDAQIMKKVSDVLGNKERAAYYASLLTKIKAYFAEKYISDGALTEQTQTAYLLALCFDLVSGDVKKHTIRLLRNKIRDNGYMLSTGFVGTGILNQTLGKVG
;
A
#
# COMPACT_ATOMS: atom_id res chain seq x y z
N LEU A 1 -21.95 2.33 -10.42
CA LEU A 1 -21.13 3.02 -9.38
C LEU A 1 -21.81 2.98 -8.01
N ALA A 2 -23.15 3.29 -7.92
CA ALA A 2 -23.86 3.27 -6.63
C ALA A 2 -23.86 1.87 -5.98
N ASP A 3 -24.02 0.82 -6.75
CA ASP A 3 -24.00 -0.55 -6.25
C ASP A 3 -22.61 -0.98 -5.77
N THR A 4 -21.57 -0.58 -6.48
CA THR A 4 -20.18 -0.79 -6.04
C THR A 4 -19.90 -0.11 -4.70
N ARG A 5 -20.40 1.12 -4.50
CA ARG A 5 -20.28 1.82 -3.22
C ARG A 5 -20.95 1.05 -2.08
N LYS A 6 -22.20 0.62 -2.27
CA LYS A 6 -22.94 -0.16 -1.27
C LYS A 6 -22.22 -1.47 -0.92
N PHE A 7 -21.76 -2.17 -1.94
CA PHE A 7 -21.00 -3.41 -1.76
C PHE A 7 -19.74 -3.18 -0.91
N LEU A 8 -18.94 -2.17 -1.26
CA LEU A 8 -17.69 -1.88 -0.54
C LEU A 8 -17.94 -1.39 0.90
N LEU A 9 -19.01 -0.60 1.15
CA LEU A 9 -19.40 -0.23 2.52
C LEU A 9 -19.76 -1.45 3.36
N LYS A 10 -20.53 -2.40 2.78
CA LYS A 10 -20.86 -3.65 3.47
C LYS A 10 -19.63 -4.52 3.70
N TRP A 11 -18.76 -4.61 2.71
CA TRP A 11 -17.49 -5.32 2.85
C TRP A 11 -16.60 -4.72 3.97
N MET A 12 -16.67 -3.40 4.19
CA MET A 12 -15.94 -2.76 5.31
C MET A 12 -16.45 -3.19 6.69
N ASP A 13 -17.74 -3.57 6.82
CA ASP A 13 -18.25 -4.17 8.07
C ASP A 13 -17.53 -5.50 8.34
N ASP A 14 -17.40 -6.34 7.32
CA ASP A 14 -16.69 -7.62 7.43
C ASP A 14 -15.19 -7.41 7.70
N ALA A 15 -14.59 -6.36 7.10
CA ALA A 15 -13.21 -6.00 7.37
C ALA A 15 -12.98 -5.63 8.85
N ARG A 16 -13.84 -4.78 9.43
CA ARG A 16 -13.77 -4.46 10.87
C ARG A 16 -13.97 -5.69 11.74
N ALA A 17 -14.92 -6.54 11.39
CA ALA A 17 -15.17 -7.79 12.11
C ALA A 17 -13.95 -8.73 12.05
N SER A 18 -13.18 -8.70 10.97
CA SER A 18 -11.99 -9.56 10.80
C SER A 18 -10.86 -9.25 11.80
N GLN A 19 -10.85 -8.03 12.39
CA GLN A 19 -9.85 -7.63 13.39
C GLN A 19 -10.10 -8.21 14.79
N ILE A 20 -11.30 -8.76 15.04
CA ILE A 20 -11.66 -9.31 16.34
C ILE A 20 -10.75 -10.50 16.66
N GLY A 21 -10.06 -10.44 17.81
CA GLY A 21 -9.13 -11.48 18.23
C GLY A 21 -7.73 -11.42 17.60
N TYR A 22 -7.46 -10.43 16.73
CA TYR A 22 -6.17 -10.32 16.00
C TYR A 22 -5.40 -9.03 16.30
N ASN A 23 -5.62 -8.42 17.45
CA ASN A 23 -4.92 -7.21 17.89
C ASN A 23 -4.93 -6.08 16.83
N GLY A 24 -6.05 -5.89 16.17
CA GLY A 24 -6.21 -4.87 15.13
C GLY A 24 -5.72 -5.25 13.72
N ALA A 25 -5.18 -6.44 13.53
CA ALA A 25 -4.80 -6.93 12.20
C ALA A 25 -6.04 -7.22 11.34
N TYR A 26 -6.06 -6.74 10.10
CA TYR A 26 -7.04 -7.19 9.13
C TYR A 26 -6.68 -8.58 8.59
N ALA A 27 -7.70 -9.34 8.22
CA ALA A 27 -7.49 -10.59 7.50
C ALA A 27 -6.99 -10.33 6.08
N ASP A 28 -6.18 -11.24 5.55
CA ASP A 28 -5.66 -11.17 4.19
C ASP A 28 -6.76 -11.38 3.14
N VAL A 29 -7.81 -12.14 3.50
CA VAL A 29 -9.01 -12.37 2.68
C VAL A 29 -10.26 -12.11 3.53
N ILE A 30 -11.18 -11.31 3.00
CA ILE A 30 -12.39 -10.89 3.70
C ILE A 30 -13.63 -11.17 2.81
N PRO A 31 -14.65 -11.88 3.34
CA PRO A 31 -14.71 -12.48 4.67
C PRO A 31 -13.67 -13.59 4.87
N ARG A 32 -13.29 -13.81 6.13
CA ARG A 32 -12.22 -14.74 6.46
C ARG A 32 -12.65 -16.19 6.17
N VAL A 33 -11.95 -16.85 5.26
CA VAL A 33 -12.27 -18.23 4.81
C VAL A 33 -11.39 -19.29 5.46
N TRP A 34 -10.21 -18.91 5.98
CA TRP A 34 -9.31 -19.84 6.68
C TRP A 34 -9.44 -19.69 8.18
N LYS A 35 -9.66 -20.83 8.86
CA LYS A 35 -9.92 -20.82 10.31
C LYS A 35 -8.68 -20.56 11.15
N GLU A 36 -7.50 -21.01 10.73
CA GLU A 36 -6.25 -20.85 11.47
C GLU A 36 -5.03 -20.91 10.54
N GLY A 37 -3.96 -20.18 10.90
CA GLY A 37 -2.67 -20.24 10.23
C GLY A 37 -1.93 -18.91 10.24
N ALA A 38 -0.61 -18.96 10.21
CA ALA A 38 0.29 -17.79 10.28
C ALA A 38 0.16 -16.80 9.10
N HIS A 39 -0.62 -17.15 8.07
CA HIS A 39 -0.78 -16.41 6.83
C HIS A 39 -2.17 -15.77 6.67
N ALA A 40 -2.92 -15.63 7.76
CA ALA A 40 -4.32 -15.21 7.65
C ALA A 40 -4.55 -13.72 7.92
N VAL A 41 -3.52 -12.98 8.37
CA VAL A 41 -3.64 -11.57 8.78
C VAL A 41 -2.37 -10.78 8.53
N SER A 42 -2.52 -9.48 8.33
CA SER A 42 -1.43 -8.49 8.21
C SER A 42 -0.45 -8.74 7.05
N SER A 43 -0.83 -9.45 6.01
CA SER A 43 0.00 -9.51 4.81
C SER A 43 -0.10 -8.20 4.02
N CYS A 44 1.01 -7.51 3.81
CA CYS A 44 1.01 -6.26 3.04
C CYS A 44 0.53 -6.50 1.60
N ALA A 45 -0.02 -5.49 0.98
CA ALA A 45 -0.70 -5.48 -0.31
C ALA A 45 -2.06 -6.23 -0.32
N TRP A 46 -2.44 -6.91 0.76
CA TRP A 46 -3.71 -7.62 0.94
C TRP A 46 -4.52 -7.02 2.08
N SER A 47 -4.00 -7.13 3.31
CA SER A 47 -4.66 -6.58 4.51
C SER A 47 -4.80 -5.06 4.50
N ASP A 48 -3.93 -4.35 3.77
CA ASP A 48 -3.97 -2.90 3.59
C ASP A 48 -5.26 -2.42 2.91
N ALA A 49 -6.04 -3.34 2.33
CA ALA A 49 -7.38 -3.07 1.83
C ALA A 49 -8.27 -2.41 2.89
N GLY A 50 -8.08 -2.73 4.17
CA GLY A 50 -8.78 -2.09 5.28
C GLY A 50 -8.50 -0.59 5.43
N ILE A 51 -7.35 -0.11 4.96
CA ILE A 51 -6.99 1.33 4.86
C ILE A 51 -7.31 1.89 3.48
N ILE A 52 -6.99 1.15 2.42
CA ILE A 52 -7.07 1.62 1.04
C ILE A 52 -8.53 1.79 0.61
N VAL A 53 -9.43 0.86 0.95
CA VAL A 53 -10.83 0.90 0.48
C VAL A 53 -11.61 2.11 1.01
N PRO A 54 -11.61 2.44 2.32
CA PRO A 54 -12.27 3.66 2.81
C PRO A 54 -11.71 4.92 2.16
N TYR A 55 -10.39 4.98 1.98
CA TYR A 55 -9.74 6.11 1.31
C TYR A 55 -10.17 6.24 -0.16
N LYS A 56 -10.26 5.14 -0.91
CA LYS A 56 -10.73 5.15 -2.30
C LYS A 56 -12.22 5.50 -2.39
N LEU A 57 -13.06 5.04 -1.46
CA LEU A 57 -14.46 5.43 -1.39
C LEU A 57 -14.61 6.94 -1.20
N TRP A 58 -13.81 7.54 -0.32
CA TRP A 58 -13.80 8.99 -0.18
C TRP A 58 -13.33 9.69 -1.46
N LEU A 59 -12.27 9.24 -2.11
CA LEU A 59 -11.79 9.87 -3.35
C LEU A 59 -12.80 9.79 -4.48
N MET A 60 -13.52 8.67 -4.61
CA MET A 60 -14.45 8.43 -5.71
C MET A 60 -15.82 9.09 -5.50
N PHE A 61 -16.29 9.16 -4.26
CA PHE A 61 -17.65 9.55 -3.94
C PHE A 61 -17.75 10.79 -3.03
N GLY A 62 -16.63 11.33 -2.56
CA GLY A 62 -16.62 12.43 -1.58
C GLY A 62 -17.11 12.02 -0.17
N ASP A 63 -17.26 10.71 0.08
CA ASP A 63 -17.92 10.17 1.27
C ASP A 63 -16.98 10.20 2.50
N LYS A 64 -17.05 11.31 3.24
CA LYS A 64 -16.29 11.42 4.50
C LYS A 64 -16.82 10.50 5.61
N ASN A 65 -18.06 10.00 5.51
CA ASN A 65 -18.58 9.07 6.52
C ASN A 65 -17.88 7.73 6.42
N ALA A 66 -17.57 7.26 5.21
CA ALA A 66 -16.74 6.06 5.02
C ALA A 66 -15.40 6.16 5.75
N LEU A 67 -14.79 7.36 5.78
CA LEU A 67 -13.56 7.59 6.54
C LEU A 67 -13.82 7.59 8.06
N ARG A 68 -14.84 8.32 8.54
CA ARG A 68 -15.14 8.42 9.98
C ARG A 68 -15.45 7.08 10.61
N GLU A 69 -16.30 6.29 9.95
CA GLU A 69 -16.75 4.99 10.45
C GLU A 69 -15.63 3.96 10.52
N ASN A 70 -14.62 4.08 9.65
CA ASN A 70 -13.52 3.12 9.57
C ASN A 70 -12.22 3.63 10.24
N TYR A 71 -12.15 4.90 10.65
CA TYR A 71 -10.91 5.49 11.15
C TYR A 71 -10.31 4.76 12.35
N ALA A 72 -11.14 4.39 13.34
CA ALA A 72 -10.67 3.65 14.52
C ALA A 72 -10.09 2.27 14.15
N SER A 73 -10.72 1.59 13.20
CA SER A 73 -10.26 0.31 12.65
C SER A 73 -8.92 0.45 11.90
N MET A 74 -8.79 1.50 11.09
CA MET A 74 -7.54 1.83 10.39
C MET A 74 -6.42 2.15 11.39
N GLU A 75 -6.71 2.93 12.46
CA GLU A 75 -5.77 3.23 13.54
C GLU A 75 -5.32 1.95 14.26
N ALA A 76 -6.24 1.02 14.53
CA ALA A 76 -5.93 -0.26 15.16
C ALA A 76 -4.96 -1.09 14.28
N TYR A 77 -5.19 -1.10 12.97
CA TYR A 77 -4.27 -1.75 12.04
C TYR A 77 -2.89 -1.12 12.03
N MET A 78 -2.79 0.21 11.90
CA MET A 78 -1.51 0.90 11.96
C MET A 78 -0.76 0.66 13.28
N LYS A 79 -1.49 0.57 14.39
CA LYS A 79 -0.91 0.21 15.70
C LYS A 79 -0.38 -1.23 15.69
N ASN A 80 -1.10 -2.15 15.08
CA ASN A 80 -0.64 -3.54 14.90
C ASN A 80 0.67 -3.59 14.09
N LEU A 81 0.81 -2.77 13.04
CA LEU A 81 2.00 -2.73 12.20
C LEU A 81 3.27 -2.28 12.93
N LEU A 82 3.16 -1.55 14.03
CA LEU A 82 4.33 -1.07 14.79
C LEU A 82 5.23 -2.21 15.30
N GLN A 83 4.69 -3.42 15.51
CA GLN A 83 5.46 -4.58 15.94
C GLN A 83 6.51 -5.04 14.92
N TYR A 84 6.35 -4.65 13.67
CA TYR A 84 7.26 -5.02 12.57
C TYR A 84 8.37 -3.98 12.31
N GLY A 85 8.44 -2.91 13.10
CA GLY A 85 9.40 -1.83 12.91
C GLY A 85 9.15 -1.06 11.60
N LEU A 86 10.22 -0.54 10.99
CA LEU A 86 10.14 0.20 9.72
C LEU A 86 10.11 -0.70 8.49
N GLU A 87 10.36 -1.99 8.64
CA GLU A 87 10.26 -2.98 7.55
C GLU A 87 8.81 -3.19 7.11
N GLY A 88 7.86 -2.91 8.00
CA GLY A 88 6.46 -3.19 7.77
C GLY A 88 6.09 -4.67 7.94
N PRO A 89 4.83 -5.02 7.73
CA PRO A 89 4.33 -6.39 7.90
C PRO A 89 4.90 -7.31 6.83
N ARG A 90 4.94 -8.62 7.12
CA ARG A 90 5.34 -9.61 6.13
C ARG A 90 4.39 -9.58 4.93
N ASN A 91 4.96 -9.69 3.74
CA ASN A 91 4.20 -10.06 2.55
C ASN A 91 4.30 -11.59 2.40
N ASN A 92 3.14 -12.25 2.28
CA ASN A 92 3.09 -13.71 2.16
C ASN A 92 2.84 -14.18 0.72
N TYR A 93 2.47 -13.27 -0.18
CA TYR A 93 1.97 -13.62 -1.51
C TYR A 93 2.80 -13.03 -2.65
N GLY A 94 3.73 -12.13 -2.36
CA GLY A 94 4.51 -11.42 -3.37
C GLY A 94 3.66 -10.51 -4.25
N ASP A 95 4.16 -10.21 -5.42
CA ASP A 95 3.34 -9.67 -6.51
C ASP A 95 2.65 -10.86 -7.20
N TRP A 96 1.49 -11.26 -6.67
CA TRP A 96 0.78 -12.50 -7.03
C TRP A 96 0.63 -12.65 -8.54
N LEU A 97 1.06 -13.78 -9.06
CA LEU A 97 1.08 -14.12 -10.49
C LEU A 97 1.98 -13.22 -11.34
N ALA A 98 2.94 -12.51 -10.76
CA ALA A 98 3.95 -11.80 -11.54
C ALA A 98 4.83 -12.76 -12.34
N TYR A 99 5.12 -12.38 -13.58
CA TYR A 99 6.10 -13.11 -14.39
C TYR A 99 7.52 -12.88 -13.87
N GLU A 100 7.78 -11.68 -13.33
CA GLU A 100 9.03 -11.28 -12.69
C GLU A 100 8.76 -10.98 -11.20
N PRO A 101 9.20 -11.84 -10.27
CA PRO A 101 8.92 -11.65 -8.85
C PRO A 101 9.68 -10.46 -8.29
N THR A 102 9.00 -9.69 -7.42
CA THR A 102 9.58 -8.59 -6.66
C THR A 102 9.84 -9.04 -5.22
N ASP A 103 10.92 -8.55 -4.61
CA ASP A 103 11.28 -8.89 -3.22
C ASP A 103 10.13 -8.58 -2.25
N PHE A 104 9.82 -9.52 -1.37
CA PHE A 104 8.70 -9.43 -0.44
C PHE A 104 8.89 -8.33 0.60
N ALA A 105 10.11 -8.12 1.08
CA ALA A 105 10.42 -7.07 2.04
C ALA A 105 10.33 -5.68 1.38
N TYR A 106 10.70 -5.57 0.11
CA TYR A 106 10.50 -4.35 -0.68
C TYR A 106 9.01 -3.98 -0.76
N LEU A 107 8.15 -4.96 -1.10
CA LEU A 107 6.71 -4.75 -1.14
C LEU A 107 6.16 -4.27 0.21
N SER A 108 6.64 -4.87 1.31
CA SER A 108 6.22 -4.53 2.67
C SER A 108 6.49 -3.07 3.02
N VAL A 109 7.72 -2.61 2.80
CA VAL A 109 8.09 -1.20 3.08
C VAL A 109 7.29 -0.23 2.20
N CYS A 110 7.08 -0.58 0.92
CA CYS A 110 6.31 0.27 0.01
C CYS A 110 4.86 0.44 0.48
N TYR A 111 4.18 -0.64 0.85
CA TYR A 111 2.79 -0.56 1.33
C TYR A 111 2.67 0.09 2.70
N TYR A 112 3.61 -0.17 3.62
CA TYR A 112 3.62 0.51 4.90
C TYR A 112 3.79 2.04 4.76
N ALA A 113 4.62 2.48 3.81
CA ALA A 113 4.72 3.90 3.48
C ALA A 113 3.42 4.44 2.89
N TYR A 114 2.75 3.67 2.02
CA TYR A 114 1.47 4.07 1.43
C TYR A 114 0.37 4.18 2.47
N ASP A 115 0.28 3.23 3.39
CA ASP A 115 -0.66 3.28 4.52
C ASP A 115 -0.43 4.51 5.40
N ALA A 116 0.82 4.80 5.77
CA ALA A 116 1.14 6.00 6.53
C ALA A 116 0.77 7.29 5.77
N GLN A 117 0.95 7.31 4.44
CA GLN A 117 0.55 8.42 3.58
C GLN A 117 -0.97 8.61 3.55
N ILE A 118 -1.72 7.51 3.41
CA ILE A 118 -3.20 7.52 3.47
C ILE A 118 -3.66 8.01 4.83
N MET A 119 -3.14 7.45 5.91
CA MET A 119 -3.53 7.80 7.28
C MET A 119 -3.26 9.26 7.61
N LYS A 120 -2.12 9.81 7.16
CA LYS A 120 -1.86 11.25 7.24
C LYS A 120 -2.98 12.04 6.54
N LYS A 121 -3.28 11.68 5.30
CA LYS A 121 -4.30 12.39 4.49
C LYS A 121 -5.69 12.27 5.09
N VAL A 122 -6.07 11.09 5.57
CA VAL A 122 -7.37 10.84 6.21
C VAL A 122 -7.49 11.63 7.52
N SER A 123 -6.44 11.66 8.34
CA SER A 123 -6.39 12.46 9.57
C SER A 123 -6.57 13.95 9.28
N ASP A 124 -5.90 14.49 8.24
CA ASP A 124 -6.08 15.87 7.79
C ASP A 124 -7.55 16.16 7.39
N VAL A 125 -8.15 15.27 6.58
CA VAL A 125 -9.55 15.41 6.10
C VAL A 125 -10.56 15.37 7.24
N LEU A 126 -10.28 14.57 8.27
CA LEU A 126 -11.12 14.46 9.47
C LEU A 126 -10.83 15.54 10.52
N GLY A 127 -9.84 16.40 10.31
CA GLY A 127 -9.45 17.48 11.21
C GLY A 127 -8.60 17.06 12.40
N ASN A 128 -8.09 15.83 12.42
CA ASN A 128 -7.22 15.32 13.50
C ASN A 128 -5.75 15.70 13.21
N LYS A 129 -5.37 16.92 13.58
CA LYS A 129 -4.04 17.48 13.32
C LYS A 129 -2.92 16.71 14.03
N GLU A 130 -3.17 16.24 15.25
CA GLU A 130 -2.17 15.48 16.02
C GLU A 130 -1.82 14.16 15.31
N ARG A 131 -2.84 13.42 14.88
CA ARG A 131 -2.62 12.16 14.18
C ARG A 131 -2.03 12.37 12.79
N ALA A 132 -2.42 13.45 12.10
CA ALA A 132 -1.80 13.82 10.83
C ALA A 132 -0.28 14.09 10.98
N ALA A 133 0.12 14.80 12.04
CA ALA A 133 1.53 15.05 12.34
C ALA A 133 2.28 13.76 12.71
N TYR A 134 1.66 12.87 13.49
CA TYR A 134 2.20 11.56 13.81
C TYR A 134 2.49 10.73 12.54
N TYR A 135 1.49 10.60 11.64
CA TYR A 135 1.67 9.83 10.41
C TYR A 135 2.63 10.49 9.43
N ALA A 136 2.73 11.83 9.41
CA ALA A 136 3.75 12.53 8.65
C ALA A 136 5.17 12.17 9.13
N SER A 137 5.38 12.13 10.45
CA SER A 137 6.65 11.72 11.05
C SER A 137 6.97 10.26 10.76
N LEU A 138 5.99 9.36 10.90
CA LEU A 138 6.15 7.95 10.58
C LEU A 138 6.52 7.74 9.10
N LEU A 139 5.81 8.40 8.19
CA LEU A 139 6.10 8.35 6.75
C LEU A 139 7.53 8.81 6.43
N THR A 140 8.00 9.88 7.09
CA THR A 140 9.37 10.36 6.92
C THR A 140 10.39 9.31 7.34
N LYS A 141 10.16 8.62 8.46
CA LYS A 141 11.04 7.54 8.94
C LYS A 141 11.04 6.34 7.99
N ILE A 142 9.87 5.93 7.50
CA ILE A 142 9.77 4.82 6.55
C ILE A 142 10.48 5.17 5.22
N LYS A 143 10.31 6.39 4.71
CA LYS A 143 11.00 6.84 3.49
C LYS A 143 12.53 6.90 3.67
N ALA A 144 13.01 7.30 4.83
CA ALA A 144 14.44 7.28 5.14
C ALA A 144 14.99 5.85 5.15
N TYR A 145 14.28 4.92 5.80
CA TYR A 145 14.61 3.50 5.81
C TYR A 145 14.59 2.89 4.40
N PHE A 146 13.55 3.22 3.61
CA PHE A 146 13.47 2.80 2.21
C PHE A 146 14.68 3.29 1.40
N ALA A 147 15.04 4.56 1.55
CA ALA A 147 16.18 5.13 0.83
C ALA A 147 17.50 4.48 1.23
N GLU A 148 17.72 4.23 2.51
CA GLU A 148 18.93 3.56 3.02
C GLU A 148 19.04 2.12 2.49
N LYS A 149 17.94 1.38 2.47
CA LYS A 149 17.93 -0.05 2.13
C LYS A 149 17.87 -0.34 0.63
N TYR A 150 17.15 0.49 -0.12
CA TYR A 150 16.78 0.20 -1.50
C TYR A 150 17.28 1.20 -2.54
N ILE A 151 18.07 2.20 -2.15
CA ILE A 151 18.70 3.12 -3.10
C ILE A 151 20.21 3.03 -2.94
N SER A 152 20.91 2.66 -4.02
CA SER A 152 22.37 2.67 -4.11
C SER A 152 22.78 3.35 -5.41
N ASP A 153 23.83 4.16 -5.37
CA ASP A 153 24.41 4.86 -6.53
C ASP A 153 23.36 5.61 -7.39
N GLY A 154 22.35 6.19 -6.72
CA GLY A 154 21.30 6.95 -7.39
C GLY A 154 20.25 6.11 -8.13
N ALA A 155 20.20 4.81 -7.89
CA ALA A 155 19.26 3.88 -8.49
C ALA A 155 18.58 2.99 -7.44
N LEU A 156 17.41 2.42 -7.78
CA LEU A 156 16.80 1.37 -6.96
C LEU A 156 17.58 0.07 -7.11
N THR A 157 17.79 -0.62 -6.00
CA THR A 157 18.42 -1.95 -5.96
C THR A 157 17.47 -3.05 -6.47
N GLU A 158 16.17 -2.87 -6.25
CA GLU A 158 15.11 -3.74 -6.78
C GLU A 158 14.68 -3.24 -8.15
N GLN A 159 14.85 -4.07 -9.20
CA GLN A 159 14.76 -3.62 -10.60
C GLN A 159 13.63 -4.28 -11.40
N THR A 160 12.56 -4.71 -10.74
CA THR A 160 11.37 -5.24 -11.43
C THR A 160 10.44 -4.13 -11.92
N GLN A 161 9.56 -4.41 -12.89
CA GLN A 161 8.52 -3.44 -13.29
C GLN A 161 7.69 -3.01 -12.07
N THR A 162 7.29 -3.95 -11.23
CA THR A 162 6.50 -3.69 -10.02
C THR A 162 7.24 -2.81 -9.03
N ALA A 163 8.54 -3.04 -8.81
CA ALA A 163 9.34 -2.23 -7.91
C ALA A 163 9.41 -0.77 -8.37
N TYR A 164 9.66 -0.53 -9.64
CA TYR A 164 9.65 0.83 -10.20
C TYR A 164 8.27 1.50 -10.07
N LEU A 165 7.20 0.76 -10.36
CA LEU A 165 5.83 1.25 -10.25
C LEU A 165 5.48 1.66 -8.81
N LEU A 166 5.79 0.83 -7.82
CA LEU A 166 5.54 1.11 -6.41
C LEU A 166 6.31 2.35 -5.93
N ALA A 167 7.62 2.42 -6.22
CA ALA A 167 8.42 3.56 -5.82
C ALA A 167 7.91 4.89 -6.39
N LEU A 168 7.43 4.89 -7.64
CA LEU A 168 6.88 6.06 -8.31
C LEU A 168 5.45 6.38 -7.86
N CYS A 169 4.58 5.36 -7.73
CA CYS A 169 3.19 5.53 -7.35
C CYS A 169 3.04 6.08 -5.94
N PHE A 170 3.84 5.57 -5.00
CA PHE A 170 3.80 5.92 -3.58
C PHE A 170 4.79 7.04 -3.20
N ASP A 171 5.38 7.70 -4.21
CA ASP A 171 6.31 8.83 -4.02
C ASP A 171 7.47 8.50 -3.05
N LEU A 172 8.08 7.31 -3.18
CA LEU A 172 9.21 6.86 -2.36
C LEU A 172 10.55 7.38 -2.87
N VAL A 173 10.58 7.81 -4.12
CA VAL A 173 11.77 8.38 -4.78
C VAL A 173 11.51 9.82 -5.22
N SER A 174 12.55 10.65 -5.20
CA SER A 174 12.49 12.06 -5.56
C SER A 174 13.73 12.50 -6.36
N GLY A 175 13.74 13.72 -6.87
CA GLY A 175 14.90 14.30 -7.54
C GLY A 175 15.40 13.45 -8.72
N ASP A 176 16.69 13.25 -8.79
CA ASP A 176 17.33 12.52 -9.88
C ASP A 176 17.10 11.01 -9.81
N VAL A 177 16.95 10.44 -8.61
CA VAL A 177 16.54 9.04 -8.43
C VAL A 177 15.18 8.79 -9.09
N LYS A 178 14.20 9.69 -8.90
CA LYS A 178 12.87 9.59 -9.54
C LYS A 178 12.98 9.63 -11.07
N LYS A 179 13.75 10.59 -11.62
CA LYS A 179 13.97 10.69 -13.08
C LYS A 179 14.63 9.43 -13.63
N HIS A 180 15.60 8.92 -12.91
CA HIS A 180 16.29 7.67 -13.28
C HIS A 180 15.32 6.48 -13.27
N THR A 181 14.54 6.32 -12.20
CA THR A 181 13.53 5.25 -12.07
C THR A 181 12.51 5.28 -13.21
N ILE A 182 12.01 6.48 -13.60
CA ILE A 182 11.10 6.64 -14.76
C ILE A 182 11.75 6.12 -16.03
N ARG A 183 13.01 6.52 -16.29
CA ARG A 183 13.76 6.07 -17.47
C ARG A 183 13.94 4.55 -17.48
N LEU A 184 14.31 3.96 -16.34
CA LEU A 184 14.48 2.51 -16.21
C LEU A 184 13.18 1.75 -16.44
N LEU A 185 12.06 2.22 -15.87
CA LEU A 185 10.73 1.63 -16.09
C LEU A 185 10.36 1.63 -17.58
N ARG A 186 10.51 2.78 -18.24
CA ARG A 186 10.24 2.90 -19.68
C ARG A 186 11.10 1.94 -20.53
N ASN A 187 12.39 1.88 -20.25
CA ASN A 187 13.30 0.97 -20.93
C ASN A 187 12.89 -0.49 -20.70
N LYS A 188 12.63 -0.86 -19.44
CA LYS A 188 12.23 -2.23 -19.09
C LYS A 188 10.94 -2.67 -19.78
N ILE A 189 9.93 -1.80 -19.88
CA ILE A 189 8.69 -2.08 -20.63
C ILE A 189 9.00 -2.25 -22.12
N ARG A 190 9.76 -1.34 -22.71
CA ARG A 190 10.12 -1.40 -24.14
C ARG A 190 10.95 -2.65 -24.47
N ASP A 191 11.99 -2.90 -23.67
CA ASP A 191 12.94 -4.01 -23.90
C ASP A 191 12.28 -5.37 -23.69
N ASN A 192 11.18 -5.42 -22.91
CA ASN A 192 10.29 -6.58 -22.77
C ASN A 192 9.20 -6.66 -23.87
N GLY A 193 9.38 -5.95 -24.98
CA GLY A 193 8.41 -5.95 -26.09
C GLY A 193 7.03 -5.38 -25.74
N TYR A 194 6.98 -4.42 -24.78
CA TYR A 194 5.76 -3.84 -24.21
C TYR A 194 4.87 -4.85 -23.46
N MET A 195 5.42 -5.99 -23.07
CA MET A 195 4.73 -6.96 -22.25
C MET A 195 4.89 -6.62 -20.77
N LEU A 196 3.82 -6.87 -19.99
CA LEU A 196 3.84 -6.71 -18.55
C LEU A 196 4.52 -7.91 -17.90
N SER A 197 5.38 -7.64 -16.92
CA SER A 197 5.96 -8.66 -16.03
C SER A 197 5.38 -8.59 -14.61
N THR A 198 4.39 -7.69 -14.40
CA THR A 198 3.73 -7.43 -13.13
C THR A 198 2.67 -8.47 -12.80
N GLY A 199 2.46 -8.72 -11.51
CA GLY A 199 1.31 -9.45 -10.98
C GLY A 199 0.18 -8.50 -10.56
N PHE A 200 -0.64 -8.93 -9.58
CA PHE A 200 -1.80 -8.16 -9.11
C PHE A 200 -1.41 -6.81 -8.50
N VAL A 201 -0.30 -6.78 -7.77
CA VAL A 201 0.19 -5.57 -7.10
C VAL A 201 0.61 -4.52 -8.11
N GLY A 202 1.54 -4.88 -9.01
CA GLY A 202 2.06 -3.95 -10.01
C GLY A 202 1.03 -3.55 -11.05
N THR A 203 0.23 -4.49 -11.55
CA THR A 203 -0.81 -4.22 -12.56
C THR A 203 -1.88 -3.27 -12.04
N GLY A 204 -2.27 -3.39 -10.75
CA GLY A 204 -3.30 -2.55 -10.15
C GLY A 204 -2.95 -1.05 -10.10
N ILE A 205 -1.67 -0.71 -10.13
CA ILE A 205 -1.18 0.68 -10.08
C ILE A 205 -0.55 1.18 -11.39
N LEU A 206 -0.45 0.31 -12.41
CA LEU A 206 0.27 0.59 -13.64
C LEU A 206 -0.23 1.85 -14.35
N ASN A 207 -1.51 1.87 -14.73
CA ASN A 207 -2.08 2.97 -15.50
C ASN A 207 -2.02 4.30 -14.74
N GLN A 208 -2.30 4.25 -13.43
CA GLN A 208 -2.21 5.42 -12.58
C GLN A 208 -0.78 5.97 -12.53
N THR A 209 0.22 5.09 -12.46
CA THR A 209 1.63 5.48 -12.39
C THR A 209 2.11 6.02 -13.72
N LEU A 210 1.83 5.33 -14.82
CA LEU A 210 2.23 5.79 -16.15
C LEU A 210 1.59 7.14 -16.49
N GLY A 211 0.32 7.36 -16.13
CA GLY A 211 -0.34 8.66 -16.31
C GLY A 211 0.26 9.82 -15.49
N LYS A 212 0.95 9.50 -14.37
CA LYS A 212 1.66 10.51 -13.56
C LYS A 212 3.04 10.89 -14.11
N VAL A 213 3.69 9.96 -14.81
CA VAL A 213 5.11 10.13 -15.18
C VAL A 213 5.33 10.38 -16.68
N GLY A 214 4.26 10.39 -17.47
CA GLY A 214 4.23 10.75 -18.90
C GLY A 214 4.61 9.60 -19.81
#